data_0905f6f3b197fc77d34349d6a94745d6
#
_entry.id   0905f6f3b197fc77d34349d6a94745d6
#
_cell.length_a   1.000
_cell.length_b   1.000
_cell.length_c   1.000
_cell.angle_alpha   90.00
_cell.angle_beta   90.00
_cell.angle_gamma   90.00
#
_symmetry.space_group_name_H-M   'P 1'
#
loop_
_entity.id
_entity.type
_entity.pdbx_description
1 polymer ?
#
loop_
_entity_poly.entity_id
_entity_poly.type
_entity_poly.pdbx_seq_one_letter_code
_entity_poly.pdbx_strand_id
1 'polypeptide(L)'
;MTFLKKTIKSNKSIELYKFNGENFVNLPKNFHDENTIKVCFLDLETTGTNKELSKIIEFAGKLAAINKENGDLIGIIDSYQSFNDPEELISPVITRITGITNKDVEGHSLDWEIISSILNKADIVVAHNATFDRGFMDRYLPLSKEKVWACSVNDINWSQRGFNAKGQEILCIWHGFYYESHRAMYDVDALIHLVTYDVCLLYT
;
A
#
# COMPACT_ATOMS: atom_id res chain seq x y z
N MET A 1 -2.52 -3.15 -21.02
CA MET A 1 -2.40 -1.67 -20.81
C MET A 1 -1.19 -1.14 -21.53
N THR A 2 -1.28 0.05 -22.14
CA THR A 2 -0.16 0.63 -22.90
C THR A 2 0.62 1.56 -21.97
N PHE A 3 1.90 1.33 -21.81
CA PHE A 3 2.75 2.18 -20.98
C PHE A 3 2.79 3.61 -21.49
N LEU A 4 2.74 4.57 -20.59
CA LEU A 4 2.85 6.00 -20.88
C LEU A 4 4.06 6.34 -21.75
N LYS A 5 5.21 5.68 -21.57
CA LYS A 5 6.39 5.87 -22.44
C LYS A 5 6.13 5.56 -23.92
N LYS A 6 5.25 4.63 -24.23
CA LYS A 6 4.87 4.34 -25.63
C LYS A 6 3.81 5.32 -26.15
N THR A 7 2.94 5.82 -25.28
CA THR A 7 1.86 6.77 -25.60
C THR A 7 2.40 8.18 -25.83
N ILE A 8 3.35 8.63 -25.00
CA ILE A 8 3.96 9.97 -25.09
C ILE A 8 4.68 10.23 -26.44
N LYS A 9 5.18 9.19 -27.11
CA LYS A 9 5.90 9.36 -28.38
C LYS A 9 5.01 9.71 -29.57
N SER A 10 3.70 9.52 -29.48
CA SER A 10 2.78 9.67 -30.60
C SER A 10 1.72 10.76 -30.44
N ASN A 11 1.44 11.26 -29.25
CA ASN A 11 0.36 12.20 -28.96
C ASN A 11 0.81 13.36 -28.05
N LYS A 12 0.14 14.52 -28.22
CA LYS A 12 0.34 15.72 -27.38
C LYS A 12 -0.39 15.66 -26.05
N SER A 13 -1.13 14.59 -25.75
CA SER A 13 -1.90 14.37 -24.53
C SER A 13 -1.56 13.05 -23.90
N ILE A 14 -1.68 12.98 -22.57
CA ILE A 14 -1.54 11.77 -21.76
C ILE A 14 -2.91 11.46 -21.19
N GLU A 15 -3.38 10.23 -21.38
CA GLU A 15 -4.59 9.72 -20.76
C GLU A 15 -4.21 8.81 -19.61
N LEU A 16 -4.75 9.12 -18.42
CA LEU A 16 -4.59 8.30 -17.21
C LEU A 16 -5.97 7.80 -16.79
N TYR A 17 -6.06 6.54 -16.36
CA TYR A 17 -7.28 6.06 -15.74
C TYR A 17 -7.21 6.23 -14.21
N LYS A 18 -8.37 6.51 -13.58
CA LYS A 18 -8.47 6.52 -12.12
C LYS A 18 -8.54 5.08 -11.62
N PHE A 19 -7.68 4.73 -10.68
CA PHE A 19 -7.68 3.42 -10.03
C PHE A 19 -8.20 3.57 -8.59
N ASN A 20 -9.07 2.66 -8.16
CA ASN A 20 -9.74 2.68 -6.86
C ASN A 20 -9.86 1.28 -6.21
N GLY A 21 -9.16 0.28 -6.72
CA GLY A 21 -9.17 -1.08 -6.17
C GLY A 21 -10.45 -1.89 -6.39
N GLU A 22 -11.46 -1.36 -7.08
CA GLU A 22 -12.76 -2.02 -7.26
C GLU A 22 -12.70 -3.34 -8.06
N ASN A 23 -11.63 -3.55 -8.82
CA ASN A 23 -11.48 -4.72 -9.68
C ASN A 23 -10.75 -5.90 -9.02
N PHE A 24 -10.41 -5.81 -7.74
CA PHE A 24 -9.78 -6.93 -7.06
C PHE A 24 -10.80 -8.04 -6.77
N VAL A 25 -10.41 -9.27 -7.12
CA VAL A 25 -11.21 -10.46 -6.80
C VAL A 25 -11.12 -10.73 -5.30
N ASN A 26 -12.26 -10.91 -4.64
CA ASN A 26 -12.30 -11.33 -3.23
C ASN A 26 -12.24 -12.85 -3.14
N LEU A 27 -11.31 -13.33 -2.33
CA LEU A 27 -11.12 -14.76 -2.03
C LEU A 27 -11.71 -15.10 -0.65
N PRO A 28 -12.07 -16.35 -0.40
CA PRO A 28 -12.53 -16.76 0.94
C PRO A 28 -11.40 -16.64 1.96
N LYS A 29 -11.73 -16.31 3.22
CA LYS A 29 -10.75 -16.11 4.30
C LYS A 29 -9.87 -17.33 4.61
N ASN A 30 -10.33 -18.53 4.23
CA ASN A 30 -9.60 -19.79 4.35
C ASN A 30 -8.91 -20.21 3.04
N PHE A 31 -8.75 -19.30 2.09
CA PHE A 31 -8.08 -19.57 0.82
C PHE A 31 -6.69 -20.14 1.06
N HIS A 32 -6.40 -21.23 0.36
CA HIS A 32 -5.10 -21.90 0.36
C HIS A 32 -4.82 -22.48 -1.01
N ASP A 33 -3.64 -22.21 -1.52
CA ASP A 33 -3.10 -22.77 -2.76
C ASP A 33 -1.58 -22.82 -2.59
N GLU A 34 -0.96 -23.97 -2.83
CA GLU A 34 0.48 -24.21 -2.66
C GLU A 34 1.35 -23.34 -3.60
N ASN A 35 0.78 -22.90 -4.73
CA ASN A 35 1.45 -22.05 -5.69
C ASN A 35 1.34 -20.55 -5.35
N THR A 36 0.74 -20.20 -4.22
CA THR A 36 0.59 -18.82 -3.79
C THR A 36 1.42 -18.47 -2.56
N ILE A 37 1.79 -17.20 -2.46
CA ILE A 37 2.31 -16.56 -1.25
C ILE A 37 1.30 -15.54 -0.76
N LYS A 38 1.13 -15.44 0.55
CA LYS A 38 0.23 -14.46 1.19
C LYS A 38 1.02 -13.22 1.56
N VAL A 39 0.67 -12.12 0.93
CA VAL A 39 1.34 -10.84 1.13
C VAL A 39 0.38 -9.87 1.80
N CYS A 40 0.77 -9.31 2.94
CA CYS A 40 0.05 -8.20 3.55
C CYS A 40 0.62 -6.89 3.03
N PHE A 41 -0.15 -6.18 2.24
CA PHE A 41 0.15 -4.80 1.86
C PHE A 41 -0.48 -3.88 2.89
N LEU A 42 0.27 -2.92 3.42
CA LEU A 42 -0.24 -1.94 4.38
C LEU A 42 0.33 -0.55 4.15
N ASP A 43 -0.41 0.42 4.66
CA ASP A 43 -0.04 1.83 4.70
C ASP A 43 -0.62 2.51 5.93
N LEU A 44 0.05 3.55 6.42
CA LEU A 44 -0.31 4.31 7.61
C LEU A 44 -0.34 5.80 7.33
N GLU A 45 -1.40 6.48 7.78
CA GLU A 45 -1.36 7.92 7.98
C GLU A 45 -1.09 8.24 9.45
N THR A 46 -0.31 9.29 9.70
CA THR A 46 0.20 9.59 11.04
C THR A 46 0.17 11.09 11.34
N THR A 47 0.26 11.48 12.62
CA THR A 47 0.35 12.89 13.03
C THR A 47 1.69 13.55 12.67
N GLY A 48 2.67 12.76 12.16
CA GLY A 48 3.98 13.24 11.76
C GLY A 48 4.95 12.10 11.47
N THR A 49 6.19 12.43 11.14
CA THR A 49 7.18 11.44 10.69
C THR A 49 8.05 10.85 11.81
N ASN A 50 7.96 11.35 13.01
CA ASN A 50 8.74 10.85 14.15
C ASN A 50 8.10 9.56 14.70
N LYS A 51 8.74 8.43 14.48
CA LYS A 51 8.24 7.11 14.88
C LYS A 51 8.05 6.93 16.39
N GLU A 52 8.78 7.70 17.20
CA GLU A 52 8.71 7.61 18.66
C GLU A 52 7.59 8.50 19.24
N LEU A 53 7.35 9.65 18.63
CA LEU A 53 6.45 10.67 19.16
C LEU A 53 5.11 10.72 18.44
N SER A 54 5.12 10.61 17.11
CA SER A 54 3.91 10.72 16.31
C SER A 54 3.01 9.48 16.49
N LYS A 55 1.73 9.65 16.17
CA LYS A 55 0.69 8.65 16.36
C LYS A 55 0.06 8.25 15.03
N ILE A 56 -0.44 7.02 14.93
CA ILE A 56 -1.23 6.55 13.78
C ILE A 56 -2.60 7.23 13.85
N ILE A 57 -3.08 7.75 12.72
CA ILE A 57 -4.42 8.33 12.54
C ILE A 57 -5.28 7.56 11.54
N GLU A 58 -4.68 6.80 10.63
CA GLU A 58 -5.37 5.83 9.78
C GLU A 58 -4.46 4.62 9.56
N PHE A 59 -5.04 3.44 9.55
CA PHE A 59 -4.42 2.18 9.15
C PHE A 59 -5.21 1.59 8.02
N ALA A 60 -4.53 1.09 7.01
CA ALA A 60 -5.11 0.18 6.02
C ALA A 60 -4.20 -1.02 5.77
N GLY A 61 -4.79 -2.19 5.59
CA GLY A 61 -4.07 -3.40 5.23
C GLY A 61 -4.94 -4.37 4.43
N LYS A 62 -4.35 -4.98 3.40
CA LYS A 62 -4.96 -6.05 2.60
C LYS A 62 -4.04 -7.26 2.57
N LEU A 63 -4.61 -8.43 2.85
CA LEU A 63 -3.96 -9.72 2.67
C LEU A 63 -4.28 -10.24 1.27
N ALA A 64 -3.29 -10.27 0.41
CA ALA A 64 -3.41 -10.72 -0.98
C ALA A 64 -2.78 -12.10 -1.16
N ALA A 65 -3.38 -12.92 -2.06
CA ALA A 65 -2.76 -14.10 -2.60
C ALA A 65 -2.05 -13.74 -3.91
N ILE A 66 -0.74 -14.00 -3.97
CA ILE A 66 0.12 -13.73 -5.12
C ILE A 66 0.66 -15.05 -5.66
N ASN A 67 0.60 -15.24 -6.97
CA ASN A 67 1.19 -16.41 -7.62
C ASN A 67 2.72 -16.37 -7.51
N LYS A 68 3.32 -17.46 -7.02
CA LYS A 68 4.78 -17.55 -6.80
C LYS A 68 5.61 -17.55 -8.07
N GLU A 69 5.05 -18.02 -9.18
CA GLU A 69 5.79 -18.20 -10.41
C GLU A 69 5.91 -16.90 -11.22
N ASN A 70 4.81 -16.12 -11.28
CA ASN A 70 4.74 -14.97 -12.17
C ASN A 70 4.48 -13.64 -11.44
N GLY A 71 4.17 -13.67 -10.14
CA GLY A 71 3.88 -12.48 -9.35
C GLY A 71 2.46 -11.91 -9.55
N ASP A 72 1.58 -12.59 -10.27
CA ASP A 72 0.23 -12.12 -10.52
C ASP A 72 -0.62 -12.12 -9.24
N LEU A 73 -1.46 -11.10 -9.11
CA LEU A 73 -2.49 -11.07 -8.07
C LEU A 73 -3.59 -12.07 -8.40
N ILE A 74 -3.79 -13.05 -7.51
CA ILE A 74 -4.91 -13.99 -7.56
C ILE A 74 -6.17 -13.34 -6.97
N GLY A 75 -6.02 -12.64 -5.84
CA GLY A 75 -7.11 -11.90 -5.21
C GLY A 75 -6.80 -11.49 -3.76
N ILE A 76 -7.78 -10.87 -3.12
CA ILE A 76 -7.71 -10.38 -1.74
C ILE A 76 -8.41 -11.36 -0.81
N ILE A 77 -7.70 -11.84 0.20
CA ILE A 77 -8.19 -12.82 1.20
C ILE A 77 -8.89 -12.11 2.37
N ASP A 78 -8.31 -11.00 2.82
CA ASP A 78 -8.81 -10.23 3.96
C ASP A 78 -8.39 -8.77 3.82
N SER A 79 -9.13 -7.87 4.46
CA SER A 79 -8.80 -6.44 4.48
C SER A 79 -9.32 -5.80 5.75
N TYR A 80 -8.60 -4.77 6.21
CA TYR A 80 -9.01 -3.94 7.32
C TYR A 80 -8.56 -2.51 7.10
N GLN A 81 -9.44 -1.57 7.42
CA GLN A 81 -9.17 -0.14 7.45
C GLN A 81 -9.89 0.48 8.63
N SER A 82 -9.24 1.38 9.34
CA SER A 82 -9.88 2.18 10.37
C SER A 82 -9.10 3.48 10.59
N PHE A 83 -9.83 4.51 10.95
CA PHE A 83 -9.25 5.66 11.65
C PHE A 83 -8.84 5.28 13.06
N ASN A 84 -7.98 6.12 13.65
CA ASN A 84 -7.55 6.01 15.04
C ASN A 84 -7.43 7.40 15.64
N ASP A 85 -8.10 7.62 16.76
CA ASP A 85 -7.97 8.84 17.53
C ASP A 85 -6.56 8.92 18.17
N PRO A 86 -5.73 9.90 17.78
CA PRO A 86 -4.39 10.02 18.33
C PRO A 86 -4.38 10.62 19.76
N GLU A 87 -5.55 11.01 20.31
CA GLU A 87 -5.67 11.73 21.57
C GLU A 87 -4.86 13.04 21.62
N GLU A 88 -4.61 13.62 20.47
CA GLU A 88 -3.93 14.89 20.25
C GLU A 88 -4.46 15.58 19.00
N LEU A 89 -4.24 16.88 18.86
CA LEU A 89 -4.71 17.60 17.69
C LEU A 89 -3.85 17.27 16.46
N ILE A 90 -4.53 16.90 15.38
CA ILE A 90 -3.91 16.75 14.06
C ILE A 90 -3.54 18.16 13.54
N SER A 91 -2.28 18.33 13.16
CA SER A 91 -1.82 19.63 12.69
C SER A 91 -2.45 19.99 11.32
N PRO A 92 -2.66 21.30 11.04
CA PRO A 92 -3.18 21.73 9.74
C PRO A 92 -2.35 21.26 8.54
N VAL A 93 -1.06 21.01 8.74
CA VAL A 93 -0.17 20.48 7.70
C VAL A 93 -0.54 19.03 7.36
N ILE A 94 -0.73 18.19 8.38
CA ILE A 94 -1.13 16.80 8.21
C ILE A 94 -2.53 16.72 7.59
N THR A 95 -3.50 17.49 8.11
CA THR A 95 -4.84 17.56 7.50
C THR A 95 -4.80 17.96 6.03
N ARG A 96 -3.90 18.89 5.65
CA ARG A 96 -3.76 19.30 4.23
C ARG A 96 -3.21 18.18 3.36
N ILE A 97 -2.31 17.34 3.90
CA ILE A 97 -1.69 16.23 3.17
C ILE A 97 -2.67 15.06 3.05
N THR A 98 -3.27 14.63 4.17
CA THR A 98 -4.05 13.39 4.26
C THR A 98 -5.56 13.61 4.03
N GLY A 99 -6.02 14.85 4.15
CA GLY A 99 -7.44 15.17 4.19
C GLY A 99 -8.12 14.80 5.53
N ILE A 100 -7.41 14.14 6.45
CA ILE A 100 -7.96 13.66 7.73
C ILE A 100 -8.02 14.81 8.73
N THR A 101 -9.18 15.00 9.35
CA THR A 101 -9.44 16.01 10.36
C THR A 101 -9.59 15.38 11.76
N ASN A 102 -9.52 16.20 12.81
CA ASN A 102 -9.81 15.72 14.17
C ASN A 102 -11.17 15.07 14.30
N LYS A 103 -12.18 15.57 13.55
CA LYS A 103 -13.54 15.03 13.58
C LYS A 103 -13.61 13.62 12.97
N ASP A 104 -12.79 13.31 11.97
CA ASP A 104 -12.80 12.02 11.30
C ASP A 104 -12.24 10.91 12.19
N VAL A 105 -11.32 11.24 13.09
CA VAL A 105 -10.65 10.28 13.97
C VAL A 105 -11.30 10.18 15.36
N GLU A 106 -12.09 11.15 15.76
CA GLU A 106 -12.68 11.24 17.09
C GLU A 106 -13.44 9.96 17.47
N GLY A 107 -13.04 9.34 18.58
CA GLY A 107 -13.64 8.13 19.11
C GLY A 107 -13.34 6.84 18.33
N HIS A 108 -12.51 6.91 17.28
CA HIS A 108 -12.07 5.72 16.56
C HIS A 108 -10.85 5.08 17.23
N SER A 109 -10.75 3.76 17.16
CA SER A 109 -9.58 3.01 17.61
C SER A 109 -9.29 1.86 16.66
N LEU A 110 -8.01 1.51 16.54
CA LEU A 110 -7.59 0.35 15.76
C LEU A 110 -7.91 -0.95 16.49
N ASP A 111 -8.51 -1.90 15.77
CA ASP A 111 -8.67 -3.27 16.26
C ASP A 111 -7.37 -4.07 16.00
N TRP A 112 -6.52 -4.11 17.02
CA TRP A 112 -5.24 -4.78 16.96
C TRP A 112 -5.35 -6.31 16.86
N GLU A 113 -6.49 -6.91 17.22
CA GLU A 113 -6.75 -8.34 17.04
C GLU A 113 -6.97 -8.66 15.56
N ILE A 114 -7.75 -7.84 14.85
CA ILE A 114 -7.95 -7.97 13.41
C ILE A 114 -6.61 -7.76 12.67
N ILE A 115 -5.87 -6.70 13.01
CA ILE A 115 -4.56 -6.41 12.41
C ILE A 115 -3.60 -7.58 12.64
N SER A 116 -3.52 -8.09 13.88
CA SER A 116 -2.70 -9.26 14.21
C SER A 116 -3.11 -10.49 13.42
N SER A 117 -4.41 -10.73 13.26
CA SER A 117 -4.92 -11.86 12.48
C SER A 117 -4.49 -11.79 11.02
N ILE A 118 -4.52 -10.60 10.41
CA ILE A 118 -4.07 -10.39 9.04
C ILE A 118 -2.56 -10.62 8.94
N LEU A 119 -1.77 -9.99 9.82
CA LEU A 119 -0.31 -10.15 9.83
C LEU A 119 0.11 -11.60 10.09
N ASN A 120 -0.56 -12.32 11.00
CA ASN A 120 -0.24 -13.71 11.28
C ASN A 120 -0.34 -14.60 10.05
N LYS A 121 -1.34 -14.36 9.19
CA LYS A 121 -1.56 -15.12 7.96
C LYS A 121 -0.58 -14.76 6.84
N ALA A 122 0.05 -13.59 6.92
CA ALA A 122 0.97 -13.10 5.90
C ALA A 122 2.33 -13.78 6.00
N ASP A 123 2.87 -14.20 4.87
CA ASP A 123 4.26 -14.65 4.73
C ASP A 123 5.22 -13.45 4.67
N ILE A 124 4.79 -12.37 4.02
CA ILE A 124 5.56 -11.13 3.84
C ILE A 124 4.63 -9.94 4.07
N VAL A 125 5.17 -8.87 4.66
CA VAL A 125 4.51 -7.56 4.76
C VAL A 125 5.19 -6.60 3.80
N VAL A 126 4.41 -5.89 3.01
CA VAL A 126 4.91 -4.93 2.01
C VAL A 126 4.32 -3.55 2.26
N ALA A 127 5.17 -2.53 2.25
CA ALA A 127 4.75 -1.13 2.26
C ALA A 127 5.59 -0.29 1.29
N HIS A 128 5.08 0.87 0.90
CA HIS A 128 5.84 1.83 0.11
C HIS A 128 6.66 2.72 1.06
N ASN A 129 7.99 2.57 1.05
CA ASN A 129 8.89 3.11 2.09
C ASN A 129 8.71 2.42 3.46
N ALA A 130 8.70 1.10 3.45
CA ALA A 130 8.37 0.22 4.59
C ALA A 130 9.11 0.54 5.90
N THR A 131 10.26 1.22 5.86
CA THR A 131 10.98 1.66 7.06
C THR A 131 10.13 2.63 7.89
N PHE A 132 9.25 3.41 7.25
CA PHE A 132 8.34 4.30 7.92
C PHE A 132 7.25 3.51 8.65
N ASP A 133 6.47 2.74 7.93
CA ASP A 133 5.31 2.00 8.47
C ASP A 133 5.74 0.98 9.52
N ARG A 134 6.79 0.21 9.22
CA ARG A 134 7.36 -0.74 10.15
C ARG A 134 7.74 -0.10 11.48
N GLY A 135 8.31 1.11 11.45
CA GLY A 135 8.71 1.80 12.69
C GLY A 135 7.53 2.07 13.62
N PHE A 136 6.36 2.41 13.08
CA PHE A 136 5.13 2.55 13.86
C PHE A 136 4.58 1.19 14.26
N MET A 137 4.45 0.26 13.33
CA MET A 137 3.92 -1.08 13.60
C MET A 137 4.71 -1.82 14.69
N ASP A 138 6.03 -1.75 14.66
CA ASP A 138 6.92 -2.37 15.65
C ASP A 138 6.74 -1.82 17.08
N ARG A 139 6.24 -0.56 17.18
CA ARG A 139 5.93 0.07 18.48
C ARG A 139 4.61 -0.43 19.07
N TYR A 140 3.59 -0.61 18.23
CA TYR A 140 2.24 -0.97 18.68
C TYR A 140 1.99 -2.47 18.69
N LEU A 141 2.65 -3.24 17.81
CA LEU A 141 2.39 -4.65 17.61
C LEU A 141 3.69 -5.46 17.60
N PRO A 142 4.04 -6.17 18.70
CA PRO A 142 5.27 -6.98 18.77
C PRO A 142 5.43 -7.99 17.62
N LEU A 143 4.32 -8.57 17.14
CA LEU A 143 4.28 -9.48 15.99
C LEU A 143 4.93 -8.88 14.73
N SER A 144 4.84 -7.57 14.55
CA SER A 144 5.44 -6.87 13.40
C SER A 144 6.94 -7.09 13.30
N LYS A 145 7.64 -7.16 14.45
CA LYS A 145 9.11 -7.39 14.52
C LYS A 145 9.52 -8.77 14.00
N GLU A 146 8.62 -9.74 14.11
CA GLU A 146 8.86 -11.13 13.72
C GLU A 146 8.57 -11.37 12.22
N LYS A 147 7.88 -10.44 11.56
CA LYS A 147 7.52 -10.56 10.15
C LYS A 147 8.68 -10.19 9.23
N VAL A 148 8.71 -10.85 8.08
CA VAL A 148 9.53 -10.43 6.95
C VAL A 148 8.88 -9.21 6.32
N TRP A 149 9.63 -8.12 6.19
CA TRP A 149 9.20 -6.89 5.54
C TRP A 149 9.92 -6.69 4.22
N ALA A 150 9.18 -6.26 3.22
CA ALA A 150 9.71 -5.81 1.94
C ALA A 150 9.28 -4.37 1.65
N CYS A 151 10.12 -3.64 0.95
CA CYS A 151 9.96 -2.21 0.67
C CYS A 151 9.90 -1.97 -0.83
N SER A 152 8.77 -1.55 -1.35
CA SER A 152 8.65 -1.32 -2.79
C SER A 152 9.54 -0.18 -3.30
N VAL A 153 10.01 0.74 -2.43
CA VAL A 153 10.97 1.80 -2.78
C VAL A 153 12.40 1.26 -2.91
N ASN A 154 12.81 0.35 -2.00
CA ASN A 154 14.21 -0.04 -1.87
C ASN A 154 14.52 -1.41 -2.47
N ASP A 155 13.56 -2.35 -2.43
CA ASP A 155 13.79 -3.74 -2.85
C ASP A 155 13.47 -3.94 -4.34
N ILE A 156 12.81 -2.96 -4.98
CA ILE A 156 12.59 -2.93 -6.43
C ILE A 156 13.60 -1.98 -7.07
N ASN A 157 14.37 -2.47 -8.03
CA ASN A 157 15.30 -1.62 -8.78
C ASN A 157 14.58 -0.82 -9.87
N TRP A 158 13.88 0.25 -9.45
CA TRP A 158 13.13 1.12 -10.34
C TRP A 158 13.98 1.78 -11.42
N SER A 159 15.24 2.13 -11.12
CA SER A 159 16.15 2.73 -12.11
C SER A 159 16.52 1.76 -13.22
N GLN A 160 16.77 0.48 -12.91
CA GLN A 160 16.97 -0.55 -13.92
C GLN A 160 15.73 -0.76 -14.78
N ARG A 161 14.55 -0.54 -14.20
CA ARG A 161 13.25 -0.58 -14.90
C ARG A 161 12.97 0.72 -15.68
N GLY A 162 13.88 1.69 -15.66
CA GLY A 162 13.81 2.94 -16.42
C GLY A 162 13.05 4.07 -15.69
N PHE A 163 12.83 3.97 -14.38
CA PHE A 163 12.16 5.00 -13.56
C PHE A 163 13.19 5.70 -12.68
N ASN A 164 13.29 7.03 -12.81
CA ASN A 164 14.24 7.84 -12.05
C ASN A 164 13.66 8.35 -10.72
N ALA A 165 12.33 8.31 -10.56
CA ALA A 165 11.63 8.66 -9.34
C ALA A 165 11.02 7.40 -8.72
N LYS A 166 10.92 7.39 -7.38
CA LYS A 166 10.44 6.23 -6.62
C LYS A 166 9.17 6.52 -5.80
N GLY A 167 8.64 7.76 -5.85
CA GLY A 167 7.38 8.10 -5.20
C GLY A 167 6.23 7.32 -5.84
N GLN A 168 5.32 6.80 -5.01
CA GLN A 168 4.25 5.91 -5.47
C GLN A 168 3.37 6.56 -6.53
N GLU A 169 2.92 7.79 -6.32
CA GLU A 169 2.12 8.54 -7.29
C GLU A 169 2.81 8.66 -8.65
N ILE A 170 4.10 9.01 -8.65
CA ILE A 170 4.87 9.16 -9.88
C ILE A 170 5.02 7.82 -10.60
N LEU A 171 5.27 6.74 -9.86
CA LEU A 171 5.33 5.40 -10.42
C LEU A 171 3.98 4.99 -11.03
N CYS A 172 2.88 5.26 -10.34
CA CYS A 172 1.52 4.99 -10.83
C CYS A 172 1.22 5.77 -12.12
N ILE A 173 1.55 7.06 -12.18
CA ILE A 173 1.41 7.89 -13.37
C ILE A 173 2.20 7.29 -14.54
N TRP A 174 3.44 6.86 -14.32
CA TRP A 174 4.25 6.19 -15.34
C TRP A 174 3.72 4.82 -15.77
N HIS A 175 2.88 4.19 -14.93
CA HIS A 175 2.14 2.96 -15.25
C HIS A 175 0.76 3.22 -15.89
N GLY A 176 0.42 4.50 -16.11
CA GLY A 176 -0.80 4.89 -16.85
C GLY A 176 -2.03 5.09 -15.98
N PHE A 177 -1.89 5.16 -14.67
CA PHE A 177 -3.01 5.38 -13.76
C PHE A 177 -2.70 6.42 -12.69
N TYR A 178 -3.75 6.93 -12.05
CA TYR A 178 -3.66 7.78 -10.87
C TYR A 178 -4.70 7.34 -9.83
N TYR A 179 -4.49 7.74 -8.60
CA TYR A 179 -5.38 7.47 -7.48
C TYR A 179 -5.39 8.66 -6.52
N GLU A 180 -6.27 8.65 -5.53
CA GLU A 180 -6.32 9.66 -4.47
C GLU A 180 -5.32 9.28 -3.38
N SER A 181 -4.09 9.80 -3.46
CA SER A 181 -3.02 9.54 -2.52
C SER A 181 -3.27 10.12 -1.13
N HIS A 182 -2.49 9.64 -0.16
CA HIS A 182 -2.58 10.04 1.26
C HIS A 182 -3.93 9.69 1.91
N ARG A 183 -4.49 8.57 1.49
CA ARG A 183 -5.56 7.84 2.17
C ARG A 183 -5.16 6.38 2.16
N ALA A 184 -4.87 5.85 3.37
CA ALA A 184 -4.15 4.60 3.53
C ALA A 184 -4.68 3.44 2.67
N MET A 185 -6.02 3.27 2.52
CA MET A 185 -6.56 2.20 1.68
C MET A 185 -6.31 2.42 0.18
N TYR A 186 -6.36 3.66 -0.30
CA TYR A 186 -6.08 3.95 -1.70
C TYR A 186 -4.60 3.77 -2.02
N ASP A 187 -3.71 4.10 -1.07
CA ASP A 187 -2.28 3.85 -1.19
C ASP A 187 -1.97 2.35 -1.21
N VAL A 188 -2.62 1.55 -0.35
CA VAL A 188 -2.53 0.08 -0.38
C VAL A 188 -3.01 -0.49 -1.71
N ASP A 189 -4.16 -0.05 -2.23
CA ASP A 189 -4.71 -0.54 -3.49
C ASP A 189 -3.80 -0.19 -4.68
N ALA A 190 -3.31 1.04 -4.71
CA ALA A 190 -2.37 1.49 -5.71
C ALA A 190 -1.04 0.72 -5.64
N LEU A 191 -0.54 0.44 -4.43
CA LEU A 191 0.66 -0.36 -4.21
C LEU A 191 0.50 -1.79 -4.72
N ILE A 192 -0.60 -2.47 -4.37
CA ILE A 192 -0.89 -3.82 -4.89
C ILE A 192 -0.88 -3.79 -6.42
N HIS A 193 -1.65 -2.88 -7.02
CA HIS A 193 -1.73 -2.78 -8.48
C HIS A 193 -0.37 -2.47 -9.11
N LEU A 194 0.43 -1.59 -8.50
CA LEU A 194 1.75 -1.21 -9.00
C LEU A 194 2.76 -2.38 -9.00
N VAL A 195 2.79 -3.19 -7.94
CA VAL A 195 3.80 -4.24 -7.80
C VAL A 195 3.40 -5.56 -8.44
N THR A 196 2.10 -5.81 -8.61
CA THR A 196 1.57 -6.98 -9.33
C THR A 196 1.27 -6.69 -10.80
N TYR A 197 1.51 -5.46 -11.25
CA TYR A 197 1.35 -5.06 -12.63
C TYR A 197 2.43 -5.72 -13.47
N ASP A 198 2.02 -6.38 -14.55
CA ASP A 198 2.95 -7.04 -15.47
C ASP A 198 3.83 -6.03 -16.20
N VAL A 199 4.96 -5.70 -15.56
CA VAL A 199 6.00 -4.80 -16.10
C VAL A 199 6.98 -5.57 -17.01
N CYS A 200 6.92 -6.90 -17.02
CA CYS A 200 7.82 -7.75 -17.81
C CYS A 200 7.72 -7.50 -19.31
N LEU A 201 6.57 -7.04 -19.79
CA LEU A 201 6.37 -6.73 -21.22
C LEU A 201 7.14 -5.50 -21.73
N LEU A 202 7.91 -4.82 -20.87
CA LEU A 202 8.67 -3.63 -21.28
C LEU A 202 10.09 -3.93 -21.78
N TYR A 203 10.58 -5.13 -21.59
CA TYR A 203 11.97 -5.49 -21.85
C TYR A 203 12.18 -6.60 -22.88
N THR A 204 11.15 -6.90 -23.65
CA THR A 204 11.31 -7.72 -24.88
C THR A 204 11.49 -6.87 -26.12
#